data_e58c25c044945e4c525a66b8e3f0c42c
#
_entry.id   e58c25c044945e4c525a66b8e3f0c42c
#
_cell.length_a   1.000
_cell.length_b   1.000
_cell.length_c   1.000
_cell.angle_alpha   90.00
_cell.angle_beta   90.00
_cell.angle_gamma   90.00
#
_symmetry.space_group_name_H-M   'P 1'
#
loop_
_entity.id
_entity.type
_entity.pdbx_description
1 polymer ?
#
loop_
_entity_poly.entity_id
_entity_poly.type
_entity_poly.pdbx_seq_one_letter_code
_entity_poly.pdbx_strand_id
1 'polypeptide(L)'
;YLSAHGRYTTIHLRDSQKHITTKSIGEIEELLPENNFIRIHHSHIINVDFLYKIIKNDGYIVELSDNTQLNVSRRKQEDLMQFLKNM
;
A
#
# COMPACT_ATOMS: atom_id res chain seq x y z
N TYR A 1 -3.91 3.91 -3.54
CA TYR A 1 -3.02 3.60 -2.41
C TYR A 1 -2.95 4.77 -1.45
N LEU A 2 -2.39 4.51 -0.28
CA LEU A 2 -2.23 5.54 0.74
C LEU A 2 -0.75 5.73 1.05
N SER A 3 -0.35 6.97 1.28
CA SER A 3 1.02 7.30 1.67
C SER A 3 1.02 8.23 2.87
N ALA A 4 1.90 7.95 3.84
CA ALA A 4 2.04 8.77 5.04
C ALA A 4 3.16 9.78 4.86
N HIS A 5 2.90 11.01 5.25
CA HIS A 5 3.87 12.10 5.22
C HIS A 5 3.75 12.87 6.55
N GLY A 6 4.64 12.56 7.48
CA GLY A 6 4.57 13.21 8.79
C GLY A 6 3.25 12.91 9.47
N ARG A 7 2.49 13.95 9.77
CA ARG A 7 1.19 13.83 10.46
C ARG A 7 0.03 13.59 9.51
N TYR A 8 0.29 13.63 8.21
CA TYR A 8 -0.78 13.57 7.22
C TYR A 8 -0.72 12.25 6.47
N THR A 9 -1.87 11.80 6.01
CA THR A 9 -1.96 10.68 5.10
C THR A 9 -2.62 11.16 3.83
N THR A 10 -2.02 10.81 2.70
CA THR A 10 -2.58 11.12 1.40
C THR A 10 -3.24 9.86 0.85
N ILE A 11 -4.52 9.97 0.51
CA ILE A 11 -5.26 8.91 -0.14
C ILE A 11 -5.21 9.20 -1.64
N HIS A 12 -4.55 8.30 -2.37
CA HIS A 12 -4.41 8.45 -3.82
C HIS A 12 -5.53 7.68 -4.50
N LEU A 13 -6.42 8.42 -5.13
CA LEU A 13 -7.62 7.89 -5.77
C LEU A 13 -7.36 7.67 -7.25
N ARG A 14 -8.34 7.09 -7.94
CA ARG A 14 -8.30 6.97 -9.39
C ARG A 14 -8.25 8.36 -10.01
N ASP A 15 -7.82 8.42 -11.25
CA ASP A 15 -7.79 9.65 -12.04
C ASP A 15 -6.87 10.72 -11.46
N SER A 16 -5.83 10.28 -10.75
CA SER A 16 -4.81 11.16 -10.17
C SER A 16 -5.33 12.11 -9.10
N GLN A 17 -6.53 11.85 -8.60
CA GLN A 17 -7.08 12.65 -7.50
C GLN A 17 -6.44 12.25 -6.18
N LYS A 18 -6.33 13.21 -5.28
CA LYS A 18 -5.74 13.00 -3.96
C LYS A 18 -6.64 13.59 -2.89
N HIS A 19 -6.66 12.92 -1.76
CA HIS A 19 -7.37 13.43 -0.59
C HIS A 19 -6.41 13.36 0.60
N ILE A 20 -6.19 14.49 1.26
CA ILE A 20 -5.26 14.55 2.39
C ILE A 20 -6.07 14.60 3.68
N THR A 21 -5.69 13.75 4.63
CA THR A 21 -6.34 13.69 5.94
C THR A 21 -5.31 13.81 7.04
N THR A 22 -5.73 14.32 8.20
CA THR A 22 -4.88 14.41 9.38
C THR A 22 -4.84 13.11 10.17
N LYS A 23 -5.62 12.10 9.77
CA LYS A 23 -5.56 10.79 10.43
C LYS A 23 -4.25 10.10 10.06
N SER A 24 -3.67 9.38 11.02
CA SER A 24 -2.45 8.61 10.74
C SER A 24 -2.78 7.43 9.84
N ILE A 25 -1.78 6.93 9.15
CA ILE A 25 -1.98 5.79 8.26
C ILE A 25 -2.40 4.54 9.05
N GLY A 26 -1.92 4.41 10.29
CA GLY A 26 -2.33 3.30 11.15
C GLY A 26 -3.80 3.38 11.54
N GLU A 27 -4.31 4.59 11.82
CA GLU A 27 -5.72 4.78 12.11
C GLU A 27 -6.59 4.40 10.91
N ILE A 28 -6.15 4.79 9.72
CA ILE A 28 -6.90 4.49 8.50
C ILE A 28 -6.84 3.00 8.20
N GLU A 29 -5.71 2.37 8.45
CA GLU A 29 -5.54 0.94 8.23
C GLU A 29 -6.62 0.14 8.96
N GLU A 30 -6.95 0.55 10.18
CA GLU A 30 -7.95 -0.13 10.99
C GLU A 30 -9.37 -0.02 10.41
N LEU A 31 -9.60 0.99 9.59
CA LEU A 31 -10.91 1.23 8.99
C LEU A 31 -11.08 0.55 7.63
N LEU A 32 -10.00 0.06 7.04
CA LEU A 32 -10.04 -0.50 5.69
C LEU A 32 -10.33 -2.00 5.73
N PRO A 33 -11.02 -2.52 4.70
CA PRO A 33 -11.27 -3.97 4.61
C PRO A 33 -9.96 -4.75 4.49
N GLU A 34 -9.77 -5.72 5.36
CA GLU A 34 -8.53 -6.50 5.41
C GLU A 34 -8.31 -7.39 4.19
N ASN A 35 -9.36 -7.71 3.48
CA ASN A 35 -9.25 -8.59 2.31
C ASN A 35 -8.89 -7.84 1.03
N ASN A 36 -8.89 -6.50 1.06
CA ASN A 36 -8.59 -5.69 -0.13
C ASN A 36 -7.36 -4.80 0.05
N PHE A 37 -7.00 -4.51 1.29
CA PHE A 37 -5.92 -3.56 1.58
C PHE A 37 -4.86 -4.22 2.42
N ILE A 38 -3.59 -3.93 2.10
CA ILE A 38 -2.48 -4.45 2.90
C ILE A 38 -1.43 -3.37 3.10
N ARG A 39 -0.92 -3.31 4.33
CA ARG A 39 0.19 -2.44 4.69
C ARG A 39 1.48 -3.06 4.17
N ILE A 40 2.16 -2.39 3.25
CA ILE A 40 3.41 -2.92 2.65
C ILE A 40 4.65 -2.21 3.17
N HIS A 41 4.45 -1.13 3.90
CA HIS A 41 5.52 -0.28 4.39
C HIS A 41 4.94 0.55 5.52
N HIS A 42 5.79 1.06 6.43
CA HIS A 42 5.24 1.89 7.49
C HIS A 42 4.55 3.14 6.94
N SER A 43 4.88 3.52 5.71
CA SER A 43 4.30 4.69 5.05
C SER A 43 3.36 4.39 3.91
N HIS A 44 3.08 3.11 3.60
CA HIS A 44 2.25 2.80 2.43
C HIS A 44 1.27 1.66 2.70
N ILE A 45 0.04 1.86 2.22
CA ILE A 45 -1.00 0.82 2.14
C ILE A 45 -1.46 0.76 0.69
N ILE A 46 -1.61 -0.43 0.14
CA ILE A 46 -2.11 -0.59 -1.22
C ILE A 46 -3.46 -1.30 -1.22
N ASN A 47 -4.25 -1.02 -2.26
CA ASN A 47 -5.41 -1.81 -2.60
C ASN A 47 -4.95 -2.89 -3.56
N VAL A 48 -5.07 -4.16 -3.17
CA VAL A 48 -4.53 -5.27 -3.97
C VAL A 48 -5.25 -5.43 -5.31
N ASP A 49 -6.46 -4.89 -5.46
CA ASP A 49 -7.15 -4.93 -6.74
C ASP A 49 -6.40 -4.16 -7.83
N PHE A 50 -5.52 -3.24 -7.43
CA PHE A 50 -4.73 -2.44 -8.36
C PHE A 50 -3.28 -2.90 -8.45
N LEU A 51 -2.94 -4.00 -7.80
CA LEU A 51 -1.60 -4.55 -7.89
C LEU A 51 -1.39 -5.17 -9.27
N TYR A 52 -0.37 -4.70 -9.98
CA TYR A 52 -0.05 -5.19 -11.31
C TYR A 52 1.02 -6.28 -11.25
N LYS A 53 2.13 -6.00 -10.57
CA LYS A 53 3.19 -7.01 -10.43
C LYS A 53 4.09 -6.70 -9.25
N ILE A 54 4.86 -7.68 -8.84
CA ILE A 54 5.89 -7.56 -7.81
C ILE A 54 7.23 -7.74 -8.49
N ILE A 55 8.13 -6.78 -8.25
CA ILE A 55 9.48 -6.80 -8.81
C ILE A 55 10.44 -7.18 -7.69
N LYS A 56 11.22 -8.21 -7.91
CA LYS A 56 12.27 -8.63 -6.98
C LYS A 56 13.60 -8.01 -7.44
N ASN A 57 14.16 -7.15 -6.60
CA ASN A 57 15.42 -6.51 -6.91
C ASN A 57 16.00 -5.98 -5.60
N ASP A 58 16.81 -6.80 -4.91
CA ASP A 58 17.35 -6.51 -3.58
C ASP A 58 16.24 -6.18 -2.57
N GLY A 59 15.13 -6.87 -2.67
CA GLY A 59 13.93 -6.63 -1.90
C GLY A 59 12.75 -6.70 -2.83
N TYR A 60 11.62 -6.17 -2.41
CA TYR A 60 10.41 -6.20 -3.22
C TYR A 60 9.90 -4.79 -3.49
N ILE A 61 9.46 -4.59 -4.72
CA ILE A 61 8.77 -3.38 -5.16
C ILE A 61 7.43 -3.84 -5.72
N VAL A 62 6.34 -3.19 -5.31
CA VAL A 62 5.06 -3.42 -5.94
C VAL A 62 4.85 -2.36 -7.02
N GLU A 63 4.33 -2.79 -8.15
CA GLU A 63 3.92 -1.87 -9.19
C GLU A 63 2.41 -1.95 -9.33
N LEU A 64 1.76 -0.80 -9.27
CA LEU A 64 0.31 -0.71 -9.40
C LEU A 64 -0.08 -0.52 -10.86
N SER A 65 -1.36 -0.68 -11.16
CA SER A 65 -1.84 -0.63 -12.54
C SER A 65 -1.67 0.74 -13.21
N ASP A 66 -1.43 1.79 -12.43
CA ASP A 66 -1.15 3.12 -12.97
C ASP A 66 0.35 3.41 -13.08
N ASN A 67 1.18 2.37 -12.98
CA ASN A 67 2.64 2.43 -13.05
C ASN A 67 3.33 3.00 -11.80
N THR A 68 2.58 3.25 -10.74
CA THR A 68 3.18 3.68 -9.47
C THR A 68 3.97 2.51 -8.89
N GLN A 69 5.21 2.79 -8.46
CA GLN A 69 6.06 1.79 -7.83
C GLN A 69 6.31 2.17 -6.39
N LEU A 70 6.12 1.21 -5.49
CA LEU A 70 6.28 1.43 -4.05
C LEU A 70 7.13 0.33 -3.46
N ASN A 71 8.05 0.71 -2.57
CA ASN A 71 8.89 -0.26 -1.88
C ASN A 71 8.10 -1.01 -0.82
N VAL A 72 8.40 -2.29 -0.68
CA VAL A 72 7.87 -3.12 0.38
C VAL A 72 8.93 -3.20 1.47
N SER A 73 8.61 -2.82 2.70
CA SER A 73 9.60 -2.90 3.77
C SER A 73 9.95 -4.36 4.03
N ARG A 74 11.16 -4.59 4.52
CA ARG A 74 11.62 -5.95 4.79
C ARG A 74 10.69 -6.68 5.74
N ARG A 75 10.17 -5.97 6.74
CA ARG A 75 9.26 -6.56 7.72
C ARG A 75 7.91 -6.97 7.12
N LYS A 76 7.52 -6.35 6.01
CA LYS A 76 6.22 -6.59 5.39
C LYS A 76 6.26 -7.54 4.21
N GLN A 77 7.44 -7.96 3.79
CA GLN A 77 7.56 -8.85 2.62
C GLN A 77 6.82 -10.16 2.82
N GLU A 78 7.02 -10.78 3.98
CA GLU A 78 6.38 -12.05 4.26
C GLU A 78 4.86 -11.89 4.37
N ASP A 79 4.41 -10.81 5.02
CA ASP A 79 2.99 -10.52 5.14
C ASP A 79 2.34 -10.36 3.76
N LEU A 80 3.02 -9.68 2.86
CA LEU A 80 2.52 -9.47 1.50
C LEU A 80 2.41 -10.80 0.76
N MET A 81 3.47 -11.61 0.82
CA MET A 81 3.46 -12.91 0.14
C MET A 81 2.38 -13.82 0.70
N GLN A 82 2.21 -13.83 2.01
CA GLN A 82 1.19 -14.64 2.66
C GLN A 82 -0.21 -14.16 2.26
N PHE A 83 -0.40 -12.85 2.22
CA PHE A 83 -1.67 -12.26 1.79
C PHE A 83 -2.04 -12.70 0.38
N LEU A 84 -1.09 -12.61 -0.55
CA LEU A 84 -1.34 -12.97 -1.95
C LEU A 84 -1.58 -14.47 -2.11
N LYS A 85 -0.93 -15.28 -1.29
CA LYS A 85 -1.09 -16.73 -1.34
C LYS A 85 -2.48 -17.16 -0.91
N ASN A 86 -3.13 -16.38 -0.05
CA ASN A 86 -4.45 -16.69 0.48
C ASN A 86 -5.60 -16.08 -0.32
N MET A 87 -5.30 -15.47 -1.43
CA MET A 87 -6.33 -14.91 -2.31
C MET A 87 -7.00 -15.99 -3.15
#